data_a091cb85a7907c1b8866372f5c69a57b
#
_entry.id   a091cb85a7907c1b8866372f5c69a57b
#
_cell.length_a   1.000
_cell.length_b   1.000
_cell.length_c   1.000
_cell.angle_alpha   90.00
_cell.angle_beta   90.00
_cell.angle_gamma   90.00
#
_symmetry.space_group_name_H-M   'P 1'
#
loop_
_entity.id
_entity.type
_entity.pdbx_description
1 polymer ?
#
loop_
_entity_poly.entity_id
_entity_poly.type
_entity_poly.pdbx_seq_one_letter_code
_entity_poly.pdbx_strand_id
1 'polypeptide(L)'
;MTLQLRYAAHSETGLIRKNNQDSGLASPHLLVVADGMGGAAAGDLASAVAIDTIRKIEGSTEGKQMLDVLAGAIDAANTKIAELVEADVSLEGMGTTLTGVIFDGVELGLAHIGDSRGYLYRDGQLERLTHDHTWVQSLVDDGKISESEAALHPHRSLLLKVLNGQTTNDPDLRIVPVKAGDRLMLCSDGVCGLINDDMIETALHLPDLNDAVKRLVVESLDEGGIDNITVIVADVVEAGGDDEVIVLGAASEQPIRAPGAPRRQLAEDVDDPEDTLVTRLADNEPPAEDEARYSPQPPSQHRFRRPFIGLLILLLVAVAGLGMAYGWTRTQYFVGADRDRVAIFQGLSDGIPGLSLSRVYEVQQLAINQLPPFYQEQVKANIDVSSLDSARATVAELSEAAKRCAPTQQTTSRPSASPGSKPSSTPSSKPGGTPTQKPSAPATEQAEPSC
;
A
#
# COMPACT_ATOMS: atom_id res chain seq x y z
N MET A 1 36.64 3.26 32.43
CA MET A 1 36.83 1.82 32.20
C MET A 1 36.15 1.51 30.89
N THR A 2 36.81 0.80 30.00
CA THR A 2 36.22 0.41 28.71
C THR A 2 35.32 -0.80 28.98
N LEU A 3 34.05 -0.73 28.56
CA LEU A 3 33.13 -1.83 28.68
C LEU A 3 33.43 -2.92 27.62
N GLN A 4 32.96 -4.13 27.84
CA GLN A 4 33.17 -5.30 26.97
C GLN A 4 31.83 -5.98 26.75
N LEU A 5 31.71 -6.76 25.66
CA LEU A 5 30.55 -7.62 25.40
C LEU A 5 30.89 -9.08 25.80
N ARG A 6 29.94 -9.71 26.45
CA ARG A 6 29.90 -11.16 26.66
C ARG A 6 28.66 -11.67 25.98
N TYR A 7 28.74 -12.64 25.08
CA TYR A 7 27.61 -13.00 24.21
C TYR A 7 27.43 -14.51 24.10
N ALA A 8 26.20 -14.90 23.80
CA ALA A 8 25.79 -16.21 23.34
C ALA A 8 24.89 -16.07 22.12
N ALA A 9 24.98 -17.00 21.20
CA ALA A 9 24.25 -16.92 19.95
C ALA A 9 23.86 -18.33 19.46
N HIS A 10 22.73 -18.39 18.74
CA HIS A 10 22.22 -19.61 18.13
C HIS A 10 21.50 -19.30 16.82
N SER A 11 21.60 -20.23 15.87
CA SER A 11 20.84 -20.19 14.63
C SER A 11 20.47 -21.61 14.21
N GLU A 12 19.20 -21.81 13.84
CA GLU A 12 18.71 -23.09 13.36
C GLU A 12 17.60 -22.94 12.32
N THR A 13 17.35 -24.03 11.60
CA THR A 13 16.40 -24.05 10.47
C THR A 13 14.94 -23.93 10.90
N GLY A 14 14.60 -24.26 12.15
CA GLY A 14 13.21 -24.41 12.59
C GLY A 14 12.60 -25.75 12.15
N LEU A 15 11.26 -25.89 12.28
CA LEU A 15 10.58 -27.16 12.05
C LEU A 15 10.00 -27.32 10.64
N ILE A 16 9.83 -26.23 9.90
CA ILE A 16 9.11 -26.22 8.61
C ILE A 16 10.04 -25.97 7.42
N ARG A 17 11.04 -25.09 7.59
CA ARG A 17 11.99 -24.75 6.52
C ARG A 17 12.92 -25.92 6.20
N LYS A 18 13.38 -26.02 4.94
CA LYS A 18 14.32 -27.07 4.48
C LYS A 18 15.78 -26.69 4.67
N ASN A 19 16.08 -25.39 4.65
CA ASN A 19 17.41 -24.82 4.80
C ASN A 19 17.36 -23.59 5.71
N ASN A 20 18.49 -23.26 6.28
CA ASN A 20 18.64 -22.04 7.05
C ASN A 20 19.10 -20.91 6.13
N GLN A 21 18.26 -19.88 5.94
CA GLN A 21 18.58 -18.70 5.15
C GLN A 21 19.03 -17.53 6.03
N ASP A 22 18.92 -17.65 7.35
CA ASP A 22 19.46 -16.68 8.28
C ASP A 22 20.98 -16.76 8.35
N SER A 23 21.61 -15.66 8.70
CA SER A 23 23.03 -15.57 9.06
C SER A 23 23.21 -14.65 10.25
N GLY A 24 24.22 -14.93 11.07
CA GLY A 24 24.55 -14.12 12.23
C GLY A 24 26.05 -13.98 12.45
N LEU A 25 26.44 -12.92 13.14
CA LEU A 25 27.80 -12.65 13.58
C LEU A 25 27.75 -12.10 15.01
N ALA A 26 28.51 -12.72 15.91
CA ALA A 26 28.78 -12.18 17.23
C ALA A 26 30.29 -12.09 17.45
N SER A 27 30.77 -10.92 17.84
CA SER A 27 32.18 -10.61 18.05
C SER A 27 32.35 -9.55 19.14
N PRO A 28 33.57 -9.27 19.60
CA PRO A 28 33.82 -8.29 20.68
C PRO A 28 33.24 -6.88 20.40
N HIS A 29 33.16 -6.50 19.13
CA HIS A 29 32.77 -5.15 18.74
C HIS A 29 31.58 -5.10 17.76
N LEU A 30 31.09 -6.25 17.28
CA LEU A 30 30.06 -6.29 16.23
C LEU A 30 29.11 -7.46 16.44
N LEU A 31 27.80 -7.16 16.57
CA LEU A 31 26.73 -8.14 16.61
C LEU A 31 25.80 -7.87 15.42
N VAL A 32 25.49 -8.87 14.60
CA VAL A 32 24.65 -8.72 13.41
C VAL A 32 23.77 -9.94 13.20
N VAL A 33 22.51 -9.73 12.86
CA VAL A 33 21.58 -10.73 12.34
C VAL A 33 21.11 -10.28 10.96
N ALA A 34 21.06 -11.23 10.03
CA ALA A 34 20.60 -11.04 8.66
C ALA A 34 19.68 -12.20 8.29
N ASP A 35 18.41 -11.89 8.00
CA ASP A 35 17.39 -12.84 7.59
C ASP A 35 17.29 -12.81 6.07
N GLY A 36 17.62 -13.94 5.45
CA GLY A 36 17.71 -14.09 4.01
C GLY A 36 16.38 -14.45 3.37
N MET A 37 16.00 -13.72 2.34
CA MET A 37 14.77 -13.93 1.58
C MET A 37 15.05 -14.17 0.10
N GLY A 38 14.17 -14.95 -0.54
CA GLY A 38 14.27 -15.30 -1.97
C GLY A 38 14.09 -16.80 -2.20
N GLY A 39 13.68 -17.21 -3.43
CA GLY A 39 13.43 -18.65 -3.71
C GLY A 39 14.61 -19.57 -3.44
N ALA A 40 14.37 -20.86 -3.45
CA ALA A 40 15.06 -22.07 -2.93
C ALA A 40 16.60 -22.10 -2.72
N ALA A 41 17.38 -21.07 -2.90
CA ALA A 41 18.82 -20.99 -2.55
C ALA A 41 19.40 -19.57 -2.74
N ALA A 42 18.59 -18.55 -2.68
CA ALA A 42 19.07 -17.20 -2.90
C ALA A 42 19.12 -16.37 -1.60
N GLY A 43 18.25 -16.68 -0.62
CA GLY A 43 18.25 -16.02 0.67
C GLY A 43 19.48 -16.34 1.52
N ASP A 44 19.89 -17.60 1.55
CA ASP A 44 21.12 -18.08 2.22
C ASP A 44 22.37 -17.36 1.68
N LEU A 45 22.44 -17.16 0.36
CA LEU A 45 23.55 -16.42 -0.26
C LEU A 45 23.50 -14.94 0.09
N ALA A 46 22.30 -14.32 0.09
CA ALA A 46 22.15 -12.89 0.38
C ALA A 46 22.59 -12.57 1.83
N SER A 47 22.09 -13.32 2.81
CA SER A 47 22.43 -13.13 4.22
C SER A 47 23.91 -13.44 4.51
N ALA A 48 24.46 -14.50 3.91
CA ALA A 48 25.88 -14.83 4.05
C ALA A 48 26.80 -13.75 3.47
N VAL A 49 26.48 -13.20 2.29
CA VAL A 49 27.22 -12.10 1.67
C VAL A 49 27.16 -10.82 2.51
N ALA A 50 25.99 -10.53 3.09
CA ALA A 50 25.83 -9.39 3.99
C ALA A 50 26.73 -9.53 5.21
N ILE A 51 26.71 -10.69 5.90
CA ILE A 51 27.57 -10.97 7.06
C ILE A 51 29.07 -10.91 6.68
N ASP A 52 29.47 -11.54 5.57
CA ASP A 52 30.90 -11.52 5.15
C ASP A 52 31.39 -10.11 4.80
N THR A 53 30.50 -9.26 4.30
CA THR A 53 30.87 -7.88 3.98
C THR A 53 30.94 -7.03 5.24
N ILE A 54 29.96 -7.14 6.13
CA ILE A 54 29.90 -6.36 7.37
C ILE A 54 31.01 -6.74 8.35
N ARG A 55 31.35 -8.03 8.47
CA ARG A 55 32.43 -8.48 9.39
C ARG A 55 33.80 -7.81 9.15
N LYS A 56 34.01 -7.21 7.97
CA LYS A 56 35.27 -6.52 7.64
C LYS A 56 35.47 -5.21 8.41
N ILE A 57 34.43 -4.68 9.01
CA ILE A 57 34.50 -3.48 9.86
C ILE A 57 34.77 -3.80 11.33
N GLU A 58 34.96 -5.08 11.70
CA GLU A 58 35.29 -5.50 13.07
C GLU A 58 36.51 -4.71 13.60
N GLY A 59 36.36 -4.10 14.77
CA GLY A 59 37.43 -3.37 15.44
C GLY A 59 37.83 -2.02 14.78
N SER A 60 37.06 -1.52 13.82
CA SER A 60 37.48 -0.37 12.99
C SER A 60 36.90 0.97 13.44
N THR A 61 36.27 1.10 14.62
CA THR A 61 35.47 2.31 14.93
C THR A 61 35.78 2.93 16.27
N GLU A 62 35.85 4.26 16.28
CA GLU A 62 35.83 5.11 17.47
C GLU A 62 34.69 6.12 17.37
N GLY A 63 33.80 6.15 18.38
CA GLY A 63 32.82 7.18 18.62
C GLY A 63 31.86 7.47 17.46
N LYS A 64 31.67 8.74 17.10
CA LYS A 64 30.65 9.21 16.11
C LYS A 64 30.82 8.67 14.70
N GLN A 65 31.95 8.08 14.37
CA GLN A 65 32.19 7.47 13.04
C GLN A 65 31.49 6.10 12.90
N MET A 66 30.99 5.53 13.99
CA MET A 66 30.32 4.21 13.95
C MET A 66 29.17 4.14 12.96
N LEU A 67 28.33 5.16 12.92
CA LEU A 67 27.16 5.18 12.02
C LEU A 67 27.59 5.28 10.55
N ASP A 68 28.61 6.08 10.24
CA ASP A 68 29.13 6.21 8.87
C ASP A 68 29.78 4.91 8.41
N VAL A 69 30.51 4.22 9.30
CA VAL A 69 31.13 2.92 9.02
C VAL A 69 30.08 1.85 8.79
N LEU A 70 29.02 1.79 9.64
CA LEU A 70 27.89 0.88 9.45
C LEU A 70 27.15 1.15 8.14
N ALA A 71 26.83 2.43 7.86
CA ALA A 71 26.14 2.80 6.63
C ALA A 71 26.96 2.40 5.39
N GLY A 72 28.28 2.68 5.40
CA GLY A 72 29.17 2.30 4.30
C GLY A 72 29.30 0.79 4.12
N ALA A 73 29.31 0.01 5.22
CA ALA A 73 29.37 -1.44 5.15
C ALA A 73 28.05 -2.05 4.64
N ILE A 74 26.89 -1.48 5.00
CA ILE A 74 25.58 -1.88 4.51
C ILE A 74 25.46 -1.57 3.01
N ASP A 75 25.89 -0.38 2.58
CA ASP A 75 25.91 -0.02 1.15
C ASP A 75 26.82 -0.95 0.33
N ALA A 76 27.99 -1.29 0.87
CA ALA A 76 28.89 -2.26 0.25
C ALA A 76 28.28 -3.67 0.17
N ALA A 77 27.53 -4.10 1.19
CA ALA A 77 26.80 -5.38 1.18
C ALA A 77 25.69 -5.37 0.12
N ASN A 78 24.91 -4.30 0.07
CA ASN A 78 23.85 -4.14 -0.93
C ASN A 78 24.40 -4.10 -2.36
N THR A 79 25.53 -3.39 -2.58
CA THR A 79 26.24 -3.38 -3.87
C THR A 79 26.70 -4.79 -4.26
N LYS A 80 27.19 -5.58 -3.29
CA LYS A 80 27.62 -6.95 -3.56
C LYS A 80 26.47 -7.86 -3.96
N ILE A 81 25.31 -7.68 -3.35
CA ILE A 81 24.07 -8.38 -3.74
C ILE A 81 23.67 -8.00 -5.18
N ALA A 82 23.75 -6.70 -5.54
CA ALA A 82 23.47 -6.25 -6.91
C ALA A 82 24.40 -6.90 -7.95
N GLU A 83 25.72 -6.95 -7.67
CA GLU A 83 26.71 -7.59 -8.54
C GLU A 83 26.42 -9.08 -8.77
N LEU A 84 25.93 -9.78 -7.74
CA LEU A 84 25.57 -11.21 -7.85
C LEU A 84 24.33 -11.42 -8.72
N VAL A 85 23.30 -10.57 -8.55
CA VAL A 85 22.07 -10.61 -9.38
C VAL A 85 22.37 -10.26 -10.83
N GLU A 86 23.25 -9.28 -11.09
CA GLU A 86 23.70 -8.95 -12.45
C GLU A 86 24.47 -10.11 -13.11
N ALA A 87 25.28 -10.83 -12.34
CA ALA A 87 26.07 -11.95 -12.83
C ALA A 87 25.22 -13.21 -13.08
N ASP A 88 24.16 -13.42 -12.32
CA ASP A 88 23.26 -14.57 -12.42
C ASP A 88 21.79 -14.15 -12.20
N VAL A 89 21.04 -14.03 -13.30
CA VAL A 89 19.61 -13.64 -13.29
C VAL A 89 18.73 -14.65 -12.50
N SER A 90 19.19 -15.87 -12.26
CA SER A 90 18.45 -16.83 -11.43
C SER A 90 18.38 -16.41 -9.95
N LEU A 91 19.21 -15.45 -9.54
CA LEU A 91 19.23 -14.82 -8.21
C LEU A 91 18.30 -13.59 -8.11
N GLU A 92 17.56 -13.24 -9.18
CA GLU A 92 16.61 -12.12 -9.16
C GLU A 92 15.55 -12.34 -8.06
N GLY A 93 15.41 -11.35 -7.19
CA GLY A 93 14.49 -11.38 -6.04
C GLY A 93 15.15 -11.87 -4.74
N MET A 94 16.46 -12.20 -4.75
CA MET A 94 17.17 -12.43 -3.50
C MET A 94 17.35 -11.12 -2.72
N GLY A 95 17.36 -11.24 -1.41
CA GLY A 95 17.62 -10.14 -0.51
C GLY A 95 17.83 -10.62 0.92
N THR A 96 18.12 -9.69 1.81
CA THR A 96 18.22 -9.98 3.23
C THR A 96 17.86 -8.75 4.06
N THR A 97 17.33 -8.97 5.27
CA THR A 97 17.29 -7.94 6.31
C THR A 97 18.70 -7.72 6.86
N LEU A 98 18.89 -6.71 7.67
CA LEU A 98 20.09 -6.54 8.46
C LEU A 98 19.78 -5.73 9.71
N THR A 99 20.04 -6.31 10.88
CA THR A 99 20.00 -5.61 12.16
C THR A 99 21.34 -5.86 12.86
N GLY A 100 22.06 -4.79 13.11
CA GLY A 100 23.40 -4.90 13.68
C GLY A 100 23.80 -3.74 14.57
N VAL A 101 24.68 -4.02 15.51
CA VAL A 101 25.29 -3.02 16.39
C VAL A 101 26.80 -3.12 16.32
N ILE A 102 27.47 -1.97 16.28
CA ILE A 102 28.91 -1.85 16.49
C ILE A 102 29.15 -1.22 17.86
N PHE A 103 30.11 -1.74 18.62
CA PHE A 103 30.39 -1.33 19.98
C PHE A 103 31.84 -0.79 20.11
N ASP A 104 31.99 0.42 20.65
CA ASP A 104 33.29 1.07 20.84
C ASP A 104 33.82 0.99 22.27
N GLY A 105 33.14 0.27 23.17
CA GLY A 105 33.47 0.17 24.59
C GLY A 105 32.81 1.24 25.45
N VAL A 106 31.97 2.10 24.88
CA VAL A 106 31.24 3.18 25.57
C VAL A 106 29.77 3.23 25.16
N GLU A 107 29.50 3.18 23.86
CA GLU A 107 28.17 3.25 23.28
C GLU A 107 28.04 2.32 22.05
N LEU A 108 26.81 2.12 21.57
CA LEU A 108 26.53 1.31 20.40
C LEU A 108 26.09 2.20 19.23
N GLY A 109 26.64 1.94 18.05
CA GLY A 109 26.03 2.34 16.80
C GLY A 109 25.07 1.24 16.34
N LEU A 110 23.78 1.51 16.24
CA LEU A 110 22.75 0.59 15.72
C LEU A 110 22.46 0.93 14.27
N ALA A 111 22.39 -0.10 13.43
CA ALA A 111 21.85 -0.03 12.08
C ALA A 111 20.76 -1.08 11.89
N HIS A 112 19.69 -0.71 11.18
CA HIS A 112 18.54 -1.59 10.98
C HIS A 112 17.92 -1.39 9.60
N ILE A 113 17.64 -2.50 8.92
CA ILE A 113 16.83 -2.58 7.70
C ILE A 113 16.11 -3.93 7.66
N GLY A 114 14.77 -3.93 7.53
CA GLY A 114 13.94 -5.12 7.51
C GLY A 114 12.98 -5.21 8.70
N ASP A 115 12.71 -6.44 9.17
CA ASP A 115 11.84 -6.78 10.30
C ASP A 115 12.49 -7.70 11.34
N SER A 116 13.78 -8.02 11.19
CA SER A 116 14.61 -8.51 12.28
C SER A 116 14.72 -7.45 13.37
N ARG A 117 14.76 -7.82 14.62
CA ARG A 117 14.65 -6.84 15.71
C ARG A 117 15.87 -6.77 16.62
N GLY A 118 16.08 -5.59 17.20
CA GLY A 118 17.03 -5.35 18.27
C GLY A 118 16.30 -4.85 19.52
N TYR A 119 16.74 -5.38 20.69
CA TYR A 119 16.17 -5.04 21.99
C TYR A 119 17.27 -4.70 23.00
N LEU A 120 16.93 -3.84 23.95
CA LEU A 120 17.72 -3.54 25.13
C LEU A 120 16.93 -3.92 26.38
N TYR A 121 17.47 -4.84 27.18
CA TYR A 121 16.94 -5.16 28.48
C TYR A 121 17.78 -4.46 29.56
N ARG A 122 17.16 -3.56 30.31
CA ARG A 122 17.80 -2.69 31.29
C ARG A 122 16.94 -2.52 32.52
N ASP A 123 17.49 -2.76 33.70
CA ASP A 123 16.81 -2.52 34.98
C ASP A 123 15.45 -3.25 35.08
N GLY A 124 15.31 -4.42 34.48
CA GLY A 124 14.09 -5.22 34.48
C GLY A 124 13.04 -4.76 33.44
N GLN A 125 13.41 -3.94 32.48
CA GLN A 125 12.52 -3.47 31.41
C GLN A 125 13.10 -3.80 30.04
N LEU A 126 12.23 -4.24 29.12
CA LEU A 126 12.55 -4.49 27.72
C LEU A 126 12.20 -3.23 26.88
N GLU A 127 13.17 -2.75 26.12
CA GLU A 127 12.99 -1.68 25.12
C GLU A 127 13.30 -2.23 23.72
N ARG A 128 12.35 -2.14 22.80
CA ARG A 128 12.59 -2.42 21.37
C ARG A 128 13.34 -1.25 20.74
N LEU A 129 14.53 -1.53 20.21
CA LEU A 129 15.41 -0.53 19.62
C LEU A 129 15.14 -0.26 18.14
N THR A 130 14.51 -1.20 17.43
CA THR A 130 14.25 -1.16 15.99
C THR A 130 12.79 -0.90 15.69
N HIS A 131 12.52 -0.41 14.50
CA HIS A 131 11.18 -0.20 13.96
C HIS A 131 11.04 -1.00 12.67
N ASP A 132 10.07 -1.91 12.60
CA ASP A 132 9.97 -2.86 11.48
C ASP A 132 9.66 -2.16 10.16
N HIS A 133 10.40 -2.49 9.11
CA HIS A 133 10.16 -2.00 7.76
C HIS A 133 9.16 -2.88 7.01
N THR A 134 7.99 -3.13 7.61
CA THR A 134 6.90 -3.90 7.01
C THR A 134 5.73 -3.02 6.58
N TRP A 135 4.95 -3.53 5.65
CA TRP A 135 3.72 -2.84 5.25
C TRP A 135 2.71 -2.73 6.39
N VAL A 136 2.58 -3.79 7.22
CA VAL A 136 1.67 -3.75 8.36
C VAL A 136 2.10 -2.74 9.41
N GLN A 137 3.42 -2.57 9.65
CA GLN A 137 3.93 -1.55 10.54
C GLN A 137 3.57 -0.15 10.04
N SER A 138 3.64 0.11 8.74
CA SER A 138 3.20 1.39 8.17
C SER A 138 1.71 1.66 8.40
N LEU A 139 0.87 0.63 8.47
CA LEU A 139 -0.55 0.78 8.82
C LEU A 139 -0.76 1.08 10.31
N VAL A 140 0.09 0.51 11.19
CA VAL A 140 0.09 0.83 12.63
C VAL A 140 0.51 2.29 12.83
N ASP A 141 1.57 2.73 12.19
CA ASP A 141 2.08 4.11 12.26
C ASP A 141 1.04 5.14 11.79
N ASP A 142 0.29 4.80 10.73
CA ASP A 142 -0.84 5.60 10.24
C ASP A 142 -2.09 5.53 11.14
N GLY A 143 -2.06 4.71 12.20
CA GLY A 143 -3.21 4.49 13.09
C GLY A 143 -4.39 3.76 12.43
N LYS A 144 -4.15 3.03 11.33
CA LYS A 144 -5.18 2.27 10.59
C LYS A 144 -5.49 0.93 11.21
N ILE A 145 -4.51 0.29 11.84
CA ILE A 145 -4.64 -0.96 12.59
C ILE A 145 -3.84 -0.86 13.89
N SER A 146 -4.18 -1.69 14.87
CA SER A 146 -3.40 -1.86 16.09
C SER A 146 -2.23 -2.82 15.90
N GLU A 147 -1.24 -2.83 16.80
CA GLU A 147 -0.14 -3.81 16.79
C GLU A 147 -0.65 -5.25 16.87
N SER A 148 -1.69 -5.51 17.67
CA SER A 148 -2.31 -6.82 17.77
C SER A 148 -2.99 -7.28 16.48
N GLU A 149 -3.57 -6.37 15.71
CA GLU A 149 -4.12 -6.68 14.38
C GLU A 149 -3.01 -6.90 13.35
N ALA A 150 -1.92 -6.13 13.43
CA ALA A 150 -0.74 -6.30 12.57
C ALA A 150 -0.11 -7.69 12.73
N ALA A 151 0.04 -8.18 13.96
CA ALA A 151 0.61 -9.51 14.27
C ALA A 151 -0.18 -10.67 13.63
N LEU A 152 -1.50 -10.50 13.45
CA LEU A 152 -2.38 -11.52 12.85
C LEU A 152 -2.67 -11.26 11.37
N HIS A 153 -2.10 -10.22 10.79
CA HIS A 153 -2.43 -9.81 9.44
C HIS A 153 -1.85 -10.78 8.38
N PRO A 154 -2.63 -11.16 7.32
CA PRO A 154 -2.14 -12.08 6.27
C PRO A 154 -0.86 -11.61 5.55
N HIS A 155 -0.61 -10.30 5.53
CA HIS A 155 0.57 -9.68 4.90
C HIS A 155 1.59 -9.14 5.93
N ARG A 156 1.68 -9.76 7.13
CA ARG A 156 2.59 -9.29 8.18
C ARG A 156 4.07 -9.31 7.78
N SER A 157 4.46 -10.28 6.94
CA SER A 157 5.84 -10.45 6.45
C SER A 157 6.11 -9.70 5.12
N LEU A 158 5.25 -8.74 4.71
CA LEU A 158 5.51 -7.94 3.51
C LEU A 158 6.49 -6.82 3.83
N LEU A 159 7.74 -7.02 3.47
CA LEU A 159 8.83 -6.07 3.67
C LEU A 159 8.77 -4.89 2.69
N LEU A 160 9.03 -3.69 3.20
CA LEU A 160 9.13 -2.45 2.43
C LEU A 160 10.59 -2.06 2.14
N LYS A 161 11.53 -2.44 3.04
CA LYS A 161 12.95 -2.17 2.89
C LYS A 161 13.77 -3.42 3.19
N VAL A 162 14.68 -3.78 2.32
CA VAL A 162 15.64 -4.90 2.44
C VAL A 162 16.88 -4.60 1.63
N LEU A 163 17.97 -5.31 1.88
CA LEU A 163 19.14 -5.32 1.01
C LEU A 163 18.89 -6.29 -0.16
N ASN A 164 18.64 -5.76 -1.34
CA ASN A 164 18.31 -6.53 -2.55
C ASN A 164 19.01 -5.99 -3.82
N GLY A 165 20.06 -5.20 -3.62
CA GLY A 165 20.81 -4.56 -4.70
C GLY A 165 20.18 -3.27 -5.23
N GLN A 166 19.03 -2.83 -4.72
CA GLN A 166 18.42 -1.55 -5.10
C GLN A 166 18.98 -0.40 -4.26
N THR A 167 19.13 0.78 -4.85
CA THR A 167 19.76 1.96 -4.22
C THR A 167 18.84 2.78 -3.33
N THR A 168 17.57 2.39 -3.19
CA THR A 168 16.52 3.20 -2.52
C THR A 168 16.28 2.85 -1.05
N ASN A 169 17.04 1.92 -0.50
CA ASN A 169 16.79 1.38 0.83
C ASN A 169 17.84 1.87 1.83
N ASP A 170 17.61 3.06 2.42
CA ASP A 170 18.47 3.57 3.49
C ASP A 170 18.18 2.86 4.81
N PRO A 171 19.21 2.41 5.57
CA PRO A 171 19.04 1.85 6.90
C PRO A 171 18.68 2.92 7.93
N ASP A 172 17.94 2.52 8.96
CA ASP A 172 17.78 3.35 10.15
C ASP A 172 19.06 3.28 10.99
N LEU A 173 19.58 4.44 11.39
CA LEU A 173 20.86 4.57 12.10
C LEU A 173 20.66 5.37 13.39
N ARG A 174 21.18 4.87 14.51
CA ARG A 174 21.14 5.62 15.79
C ARG A 174 22.27 5.22 16.74
N ILE A 175 22.67 6.13 17.61
CA ILE A 175 23.55 5.82 18.74
C ILE A 175 22.69 5.43 19.95
N VAL A 176 23.08 4.34 20.62
CA VAL A 176 22.45 3.82 21.83
C VAL A 176 23.45 3.84 22.98
N PRO A 177 23.27 4.69 23.99
CA PRO A 177 24.14 4.71 25.16
C PRO A 177 23.89 3.46 26.01
N VAL A 178 24.97 2.80 26.43
CA VAL A 178 24.91 1.58 27.25
C VAL A 178 25.73 1.73 28.54
N LYS A 179 25.41 0.88 29.53
CA LYS A 179 26.09 0.79 30.82
C LYS A 179 26.32 -0.67 31.19
N ALA A 180 27.26 -0.91 32.11
CA ALA A 180 27.44 -2.24 32.68
C ALA A 180 26.12 -2.76 33.28
N GLY A 181 25.82 -4.02 33.01
CA GLY A 181 24.58 -4.69 33.41
C GLY A 181 23.43 -4.58 32.38
N ASP A 182 23.60 -3.85 31.30
CA ASP A 182 22.68 -3.89 30.17
C ASP A 182 22.80 -5.22 29.43
N ARG A 183 21.69 -5.71 28.89
CA ARG A 183 21.63 -6.89 28.03
C ARG A 183 21.00 -6.53 26.70
N LEU A 184 21.66 -6.90 25.63
CA LEU A 184 21.20 -6.69 24.26
C LEU A 184 20.68 -8.01 23.69
N MET A 185 19.70 -7.93 22.80
CA MET A 185 19.25 -9.06 21.98
C MET A 185 19.07 -8.58 20.54
N LEU A 186 19.60 -9.35 19.59
CA LEU A 186 19.26 -9.25 18.17
C LEU A 186 18.63 -10.56 17.72
N CYS A 187 17.57 -10.51 16.91
CA CYS A 187 16.93 -11.74 16.42
C CYS A 187 16.29 -11.54 15.04
N SER A 188 16.16 -12.64 14.29
CA SER A 188 15.30 -12.70 13.09
C SER A 188 13.82 -12.78 13.47
N ASP A 189 12.93 -12.66 12.48
CA ASP A 189 11.47 -12.71 12.64
C ASP A 189 10.99 -14.10 13.11
N GLY A 190 11.76 -15.17 12.87
CA GLY A 190 11.51 -16.50 13.44
C GLY A 190 11.54 -16.56 14.98
N VAL A 191 12.05 -15.52 15.65
CA VAL A 191 11.90 -15.33 17.10
C VAL A 191 10.80 -14.32 17.37
N CYS A 192 11.01 -13.05 17.02
CA CYS A 192 10.11 -11.95 17.40
C CYS A 192 8.76 -11.92 16.63
N GLY A 193 8.60 -12.73 15.63
CA GLY A 193 7.32 -12.95 14.93
C GLY A 193 6.50 -14.10 15.50
N LEU A 194 7.11 -14.94 16.37
CA LEU A 194 6.45 -16.09 17.00
C LEU A 194 6.19 -15.87 18.49
N ILE A 195 7.16 -15.35 19.25
CA ILE A 195 7.02 -15.09 20.69
C ILE A 195 6.84 -13.58 20.95
N ASN A 196 6.05 -13.26 21.96
CA ASN A 196 5.76 -11.88 22.33
C ASN A 196 6.84 -11.27 23.24
N ASP A 197 6.79 -9.93 23.42
CA ASP A 197 7.78 -9.20 24.21
C ASP A 197 7.83 -9.64 25.69
N ASP A 198 6.71 -10.09 26.30
CA ASP A 198 6.69 -10.60 27.67
C ASP A 198 7.50 -11.92 27.81
N MET A 199 7.41 -12.80 26.80
CA MET A 199 8.19 -14.04 26.73
C MET A 199 9.69 -13.73 26.53
N ILE A 200 9.99 -12.78 25.64
CA ILE A 200 11.36 -12.29 25.41
C ILE A 200 11.93 -11.71 26.72
N GLU A 201 11.19 -10.83 27.41
CA GLU A 201 11.63 -10.25 28.68
C GLU A 201 11.90 -11.34 29.73
N THR A 202 11.01 -12.33 29.85
CA THR A 202 11.18 -13.46 30.75
C THR A 202 12.45 -14.25 30.46
N ALA A 203 12.75 -14.51 29.20
CA ALA A 203 13.98 -15.22 28.81
C ALA A 203 15.24 -14.39 29.08
N LEU A 204 15.19 -13.07 28.79
CA LEU A 204 16.31 -12.16 29.03
C LEU A 204 16.56 -11.89 30.52
N HIS A 205 15.60 -12.17 31.39
CA HIS A 205 15.79 -12.10 32.84
C HIS A 205 16.67 -13.22 33.37
N LEU A 206 16.87 -14.33 32.67
CA LEU A 206 17.73 -15.42 33.09
C LEU A 206 19.19 -14.97 33.22
N PRO A 207 19.90 -15.34 34.31
CA PRO A 207 21.26 -14.83 34.59
C PRO A 207 22.29 -15.35 33.58
N ASP A 208 22.14 -16.58 33.09
CA ASP A 208 23.06 -17.19 32.12
C ASP A 208 22.62 -16.89 30.70
N LEU A 209 23.57 -16.45 29.87
CA LEU A 209 23.30 -16.09 28.46
C LEU A 209 22.87 -17.27 27.61
N ASN A 210 23.50 -18.45 27.82
CA ASN A 210 23.15 -19.65 27.06
C ASN A 210 21.76 -20.17 27.43
N ASP A 211 21.38 -20.05 28.72
CA ASP A 211 20.02 -20.38 29.15
C ASP A 211 18.99 -19.43 28.55
N ALA A 212 19.31 -18.13 28.47
CA ALA A 212 18.46 -17.15 27.84
C ALA A 212 18.26 -17.44 26.33
N VAL A 213 19.35 -17.67 25.59
CA VAL A 213 19.32 -18.04 24.17
C VAL A 213 18.52 -19.32 23.97
N LYS A 214 18.83 -20.38 24.75
CA LYS A 214 18.14 -21.66 24.68
C LYS A 214 16.63 -21.51 24.96
N ARG A 215 16.26 -20.67 25.93
CA ARG A 215 14.85 -20.41 26.25
C ARG A 215 14.11 -19.74 25.09
N LEU A 216 14.70 -18.73 24.47
CA LEU A 216 14.15 -18.05 23.30
C LEU A 216 13.93 -19.01 22.12
N VAL A 217 14.92 -19.84 21.83
CA VAL A 217 14.84 -20.84 20.76
C VAL A 217 13.75 -21.88 21.04
N VAL A 218 13.69 -22.44 22.25
CA VAL A 218 12.69 -23.45 22.62
C VAL A 218 11.29 -22.86 22.54
N GLU A 219 11.06 -21.65 23.05
CA GLU A 219 9.74 -21.01 22.96
C GLU A 219 9.34 -20.73 21.51
N SER A 220 10.27 -20.30 20.65
CA SER A 220 9.98 -20.12 19.21
C SER A 220 9.63 -21.44 18.52
N LEU A 221 10.29 -22.55 18.87
CA LEU A 221 9.95 -23.87 18.36
C LEU A 221 8.60 -24.37 18.87
N ASP A 222 8.28 -24.13 20.15
CA ASP A 222 7.01 -24.51 20.77
C ASP A 222 5.82 -23.75 20.16
N GLU A 223 6.04 -22.49 19.72
CA GLU A 223 5.05 -21.68 18.96
C GLU A 223 4.97 -22.06 17.48
N GLY A 224 5.66 -23.16 17.07
CA GLY A 224 5.51 -23.81 15.77
C GLY A 224 6.77 -23.83 14.92
N GLY A 225 7.80 -23.01 15.22
CA GLY A 225 9.08 -23.03 14.51
C GLY A 225 8.95 -22.92 12.99
N ILE A 226 8.05 -22.06 12.51
CA ILE A 226 7.65 -21.98 11.09
C ILE A 226 8.72 -21.33 10.21
N ASP A 227 9.69 -20.66 10.81
CA ASP A 227 10.80 -19.99 10.12
C ASP A 227 12.16 -20.36 10.69
N ASN A 228 13.23 -19.89 10.05
CA ASN A 228 14.59 -19.95 10.58
C ASN A 228 14.67 -19.11 11.86
N ILE A 229 15.35 -19.60 12.88
CA ILE A 229 15.41 -19.00 14.21
C ILE A 229 16.86 -18.59 14.48
N THR A 230 17.13 -17.28 14.48
CA THR A 230 18.46 -16.75 14.79
C THR A 230 18.37 -15.72 15.90
N VAL A 231 19.18 -15.89 16.93
CA VAL A 231 19.24 -15.03 18.10
C VAL A 231 20.66 -14.84 18.61
N ILE A 232 20.99 -13.61 18.96
CA ILE A 232 22.23 -13.21 19.63
C ILE A 232 21.83 -12.45 20.89
N VAL A 233 22.34 -12.88 22.04
CA VAL A 233 22.17 -12.15 23.32
C VAL A 233 23.54 -11.77 23.85
N ALA A 234 23.71 -10.50 24.28
CA ALA A 234 24.98 -9.99 24.78
C ALA A 234 24.81 -9.17 26.05
N ASP A 235 25.64 -9.41 27.05
CA ASP A 235 25.75 -8.59 28.25
C ASP A 235 26.86 -7.55 28.09
N VAL A 236 26.58 -6.31 28.51
CA VAL A 236 27.58 -5.25 28.64
C VAL A 236 28.23 -5.38 30.02
N VAL A 237 29.53 -5.69 30.05
CA VAL A 237 30.28 -6.00 31.28
C VAL A 237 31.52 -5.10 31.43
N GLU A 238 32.00 -4.92 32.67
CA GLU A 238 33.23 -4.15 32.95
C GLU A 238 34.50 -4.98 32.71
N ALA A 239 34.39 -6.32 32.79
CA ALA A 239 35.47 -7.27 32.54
C ALA A 239 34.89 -8.64 32.19
N GLY A 240 35.70 -9.49 31.54
CA GLY A 240 35.33 -10.86 31.18
C GLY A 240 34.43 -10.92 29.96
N GLY A 241 34.64 -10.02 29.00
CA GLY A 241 34.04 -10.12 27.65
C GLY A 241 34.62 -11.30 26.88
N ASP A 242 33.94 -11.68 25.81
CA ASP A 242 34.37 -12.72 24.88
C ASP A 242 35.28 -12.12 23.79
N ASP A 243 36.27 -12.92 23.36
CA ASP A 243 37.20 -12.56 22.28
C ASP A 243 36.98 -13.41 21.02
N GLU A 244 36.13 -14.43 21.08
CA GLU A 244 35.88 -15.36 19.99
C GLU A 244 34.83 -14.80 19.03
N VAL A 245 35.13 -14.90 17.72
CA VAL A 245 34.16 -14.52 16.67
C VAL A 245 33.30 -15.75 16.33
N ILE A 246 31.99 -15.62 16.56
CA ILE A 246 30.98 -16.63 16.25
C ILE A 246 30.27 -16.23 14.95
N VAL A 247 30.29 -17.13 13.96
CA VAL A 247 29.51 -16.99 12.71
C VAL A 247 28.44 -18.05 12.69
N LEU A 248 27.21 -17.69 12.35
CA LEU A 248 26.04 -18.53 12.48
C LEU A 248 25.29 -18.66 11.14
N GLY A 249 24.47 -19.71 11.05
CA GLY A 249 23.55 -19.94 9.94
C GLY A 249 24.26 -20.12 8.60
N ALA A 250 23.65 -19.65 7.52
CA ALA A 250 24.15 -19.80 6.16
C ALA A 250 25.59 -19.28 5.97
N ALA A 251 25.97 -18.22 6.66
CA ALA A 251 27.32 -17.66 6.61
C ALA A 251 28.39 -18.60 7.18
N SER A 252 28.03 -19.54 8.07
CA SER A 252 28.95 -20.53 8.62
C SER A 252 29.13 -21.74 7.70
N GLU A 253 28.15 -22.03 6.85
CA GLU A 253 28.13 -23.25 6.03
C GLU A 253 28.69 -23.02 4.62
N GLN A 254 28.67 -21.78 4.12
CA GLN A 254 29.06 -21.48 2.75
C GLN A 254 30.34 -20.64 2.67
N PRO A 255 31.45 -21.16 2.13
CA PRO A 255 32.51 -20.29 1.65
C PRO A 255 31.96 -19.47 0.47
N ILE A 256 31.95 -18.14 0.60
CA ILE A 256 31.51 -17.23 -0.46
C ILE A 256 32.39 -17.45 -1.69
N ARG A 257 31.76 -17.91 -2.79
CA ARG A 257 32.44 -18.19 -4.05
C ARG A 257 32.38 -16.98 -4.96
N ALA A 258 33.44 -16.82 -5.76
CA ALA A 258 33.45 -15.81 -6.81
C ALA A 258 32.28 -16.01 -7.79
N PRO A 259 31.66 -14.93 -8.30
CA PRO A 259 30.62 -15.01 -9.34
C PRO A 259 31.08 -15.87 -10.51
N GLY A 260 30.23 -16.81 -10.97
CA GLY A 260 30.54 -17.70 -12.10
C GLY A 260 31.22 -19.03 -11.75
N ALA A 261 31.50 -19.31 -10.46
CA ALA A 261 31.98 -20.65 -10.09
C ALA A 261 30.83 -21.68 -10.15
N PRO A 262 31.00 -22.81 -10.85
CA PRO A 262 29.94 -23.81 -10.95
C PRO A 262 29.55 -24.34 -9.58
N ARG A 263 28.25 -24.42 -9.32
CA ARG A 263 27.68 -25.01 -8.12
C ARG A 263 28.12 -26.48 -8.06
N ARG A 264 28.99 -26.81 -7.14
CA ARG A 264 29.34 -28.20 -6.88
C ARG A 264 28.18 -28.79 -6.09
N GLN A 265 27.33 -29.57 -6.74
CA GLN A 265 26.43 -30.45 -6.02
C GLN A 265 27.34 -31.27 -5.07
N LEU A 266 27.09 -31.19 -3.78
CA LEU A 266 27.66 -32.13 -2.82
C LEU A 266 27.18 -33.50 -3.30
N ALA A 267 28.06 -34.23 -3.98
CA ALA A 267 27.86 -35.63 -4.19
C ALA A 267 28.01 -36.26 -2.80
N GLU A 268 26.91 -36.59 -2.17
CA GLU A 268 26.91 -37.59 -1.12
C GLU A 268 27.46 -38.87 -1.76
N ASP A 269 28.68 -39.23 -1.39
CA ASP A 269 29.23 -40.56 -1.62
C ASP A 269 28.41 -41.54 -0.76
N VAL A 270 27.28 -41.98 -1.25
CA VAL A 270 26.54 -43.15 -0.72
C VAL A 270 26.63 -44.23 -1.76
N ASP A 271 27.67 -45.04 -1.63
CA ASP A 271 27.73 -46.39 -2.21
C ASP A 271 26.82 -47.31 -1.37
N ASP A 272 25.50 -47.27 -1.62
CA ASP A 272 24.58 -48.33 -1.20
C ASP A 272 23.48 -48.54 -2.27
N PRO A 273 23.46 -49.70 -2.94
CA PRO A 273 22.54 -49.95 -4.07
C PRO A 273 21.08 -50.19 -3.67
N GLU A 274 20.71 -50.20 -2.39
CA GLU A 274 19.33 -50.46 -1.95
C GLU A 274 18.48 -49.19 -1.77
N ASP A 275 19.09 -48.00 -1.73
CA ASP A 275 18.37 -46.75 -1.43
C ASP A 275 17.87 -45.97 -2.68
N THR A 276 18.08 -46.52 -3.88
CA THR A 276 17.74 -45.86 -5.15
C THR A 276 16.24 -45.82 -5.49
N LEU A 277 15.40 -46.52 -4.70
CA LEU A 277 13.94 -46.58 -4.97
C LEU A 277 13.12 -45.56 -4.19
N VAL A 278 13.63 -45.06 -3.06
CA VAL A 278 12.91 -44.10 -2.19
C VAL A 278 13.09 -42.68 -2.68
N THR A 279 14.26 -42.33 -3.23
CA THR A 279 14.57 -40.97 -3.71
C THR A 279 13.80 -40.54 -4.96
N ARG A 280 13.32 -41.51 -5.76
CA ARG A 280 12.54 -41.18 -6.98
C ARG A 280 11.07 -40.85 -6.75
N LEU A 281 10.54 -41.04 -5.56
CA LEU A 281 9.15 -40.72 -5.21
C LEU A 281 9.00 -39.38 -4.49
N ALA A 282 10.11 -38.79 -4.01
CA ALA A 282 10.10 -37.52 -3.29
C ALA A 282 10.09 -36.26 -4.20
N ASP A 283 10.48 -36.42 -5.49
CA ASP A 283 10.61 -35.29 -6.42
C ASP A 283 9.28 -34.78 -7.01
N ASN A 284 8.12 -35.25 -6.53
CA ASN A 284 6.81 -34.86 -7.04
C ASN A 284 5.86 -34.31 -5.96
N GLU A 285 6.31 -33.97 -4.77
CA GLU A 285 5.49 -33.20 -3.84
C GLU A 285 5.46 -31.73 -4.27
N PRO A 286 4.29 -31.10 -4.36
CA PRO A 286 4.22 -29.67 -4.60
C PRO A 286 4.89 -28.93 -3.43
N PRO A 287 5.62 -27.82 -3.69
CA PRO A 287 6.23 -27.03 -2.64
C PRO A 287 5.19 -26.59 -1.62
N ALA A 288 5.57 -26.60 -0.33
CA ALA A 288 4.69 -26.17 0.75
C ALA A 288 4.14 -24.77 0.45
N GLU A 289 2.88 -24.50 0.83
CA GLU A 289 2.18 -23.25 0.51
C GLU A 289 2.96 -22.00 0.94
N ASP A 290 3.83 -22.09 1.93
CA ASP A 290 4.65 -20.99 2.44
C ASP A 290 5.87 -20.69 1.54
N GLU A 291 6.50 -21.69 0.92
CA GLU A 291 7.54 -21.44 -0.11
C GLU A 291 6.97 -20.74 -1.34
N ALA A 292 5.68 -20.96 -1.66
CA ALA A 292 5.01 -20.29 -2.75
C ALA A 292 4.73 -18.81 -2.48
N ARG A 293 4.77 -18.34 -1.22
CA ARG A 293 4.56 -16.93 -0.86
C ARG A 293 5.78 -16.06 -1.12
N TYR A 294 6.98 -16.64 -0.98
CA TYR A 294 8.26 -15.91 -1.09
C TYR A 294 9.04 -16.21 -2.38
N SER A 295 8.68 -17.29 -3.08
CA SER A 295 9.30 -17.57 -4.37
C SER A 295 8.79 -16.62 -5.43
N PRO A 296 9.65 -15.83 -6.12
CA PRO A 296 9.27 -15.20 -7.37
C PRO A 296 8.81 -16.31 -8.31
N GLN A 297 7.54 -16.32 -8.66
CA GLN A 297 7.05 -17.30 -9.63
C GLN A 297 7.90 -17.14 -10.91
N PRO A 298 8.43 -18.22 -11.49
CA PRO A 298 9.15 -18.13 -12.76
C PRO A 298 8.25 -17.35 -13.73
N PRO A 299 8.79 -16.44 -14.54
CA PRO A 299 8.01 -15.63 -15.45
C PRO A 299 7.17 -16.58 -16.30
N SER A 300 5.87 -16.57 -16.03
CA SER A 300 4.95 -17.45 -16.74
C SER A 300 5.12 -17.13 -18.21
N GLN A 301 5.31 -18.15 -19.07
CA GLN A 301 5.38 -17.99 -20.53
C GLN A 301 4.11 -17.31 -21.11
N HIS A 302 3.20 -16.88 -20.22
CA HIS A 302 1.93 -16.23 -20.48
C HIS A 302 1.90 -14.78 -19.98
N ARG A 303 3.07 -14.12 -19.82
CA ARG A 303 3.22 -12.75 -19.32
C ARG A 303 2.33 -11.72 -20.07
N PHE A 304 1.97 -12.01 -21.31
CA PHE A 304 1.07 -11.19 -22.13
C PHE A 304 -0.41 -11.58 -22.04
N ARG A 305 -0.78 -12.77 -21.54
CA ARG A 305 -2.20 -13.17 -21.45
C ARG A 305 -2.96 -12.46 -20.33
N ARG A 306 -2.35 -12.23 -19.18
CA ARG A 306 -3.00 -11.54 -18.05
C ARG A 306 -3.31 -10.05 -18.33
N PRO A 307 -2.37 -9.22 -18.83
CA PRO A 307 -2.71 -7.86 -19.24
C PRO A 307 -3.67 -7.83 -20.43
N PHE A 308 -3.63 -8.80 -21.33
CA PHE A 308 -4.58 -8.90 -22.46
C PHE A 308 -5.99 -9.25 -21.98
N ILE A 309 -6.16 -10.16 -21.01
CA ILE A 309 -7.44 -10.47 -20.38
C ILE A 309 -7.95 -9.26 -19.58
N GLY A 310 -7.08 -8.57 -18.84
CA GLY A 310 -7.42 -7.33 -18.14
C GLY A 310 -7.90 -6.23 -19.09
N LEU A 311 -7.21 -6.04 -20.21
CA LEU A 311 -7.60 -5.08 -21.25
C LEU A 311 -8.93 -5.47 -21.92
N LEU A 312 -9.15 -6.75 -22.17
CA LEU A 312 -10.40 -7.27 -22.73
C LEU A 312 -11.59 -7.05 -21.78
N ILE A 313 -11.41 -7.31 -20.50
CA ILE A 313 -12.44 -7.04 -19.46
C ILE A 313 -12.71 -5.53 -19.38
N LEU A 314 -11.69 -4.70 -19.37
CA LEU A 314 -11.84 -3.23 -19.37
C LEU A 314 -12.62 -2.75 -20.61
N LEU A 315 -12.31 -3.30 -21.78
CA LEU A 315 -13.02 -3.00 -23.03
C LEU A 315 -14.49 -3.43 -22.96
N LEU A 316 -14.78 -4.62 -22.44
CA LEU A 316 -16.15 -5.11 -22.26
C LEU A 316 -16.95 -4.24 -21.28
N VAL A 317 -16.35 -3.81 -20.17
CA VAL A 317 -16.98 -2.89 -19.20
C VAL A 317 -17.23 -1.53 -19.86
N ALA A 318 -16.28 -1.01 -20.64
CA ALA A 318 -16.44 0.23 -21.38
C ALA A 318 -17.57 0.15 -22.41
N VAL A 319 -17.65 -0.94 -23.19
CA VAL A 319 -18.71 -1.18 -24.16
C VAL A 319 -20.08 -1.33 -23.46
N ALA A 320 -20.14 -2.07 -22.34
CA ALA A 320 -21.36 -2.20 -21.55
C ALA A 320 -21.80 -0.83 -20.97
N GLY A 321 -20.87 -0.02 -20.45
CA GLY A 321 -21.12 1.32 -19.96
C GLY A 321 -21.63 2.26 -21.05
N LEU A 322 -21.02 2.24 -22.23
CA LEU A 322 -21.48 3.00 -23.39
C LEU A 322 -22.85 2.52 -23.88
N GLY A 323 -23.12 1.22 -23.86
CA GLY A 323 -24.43 0.64 -24.19
C GLY A 323 -25.51 1.08 -23.21
N MET A 324 -25.21 1.11 -21.90
CA MET A 324 -26.12 1.59 -20.86
C MET A 324 -26.38 3.11 -21.00
N ALA A 325 -25.33 3.90 -21.20
CA ALA A 325 -25.44 5.34 -21.44
C ALA A 325 -26.29 5.64 -22.68
N TYR A 326 -26.05 4.91 -23.79
CA TYR A 326 -26.85 5.04 -24.99
C TYR A 326 -28.33 4.62 -24.77
N GLY A 327 -28.57 3.54 -24.02
CA GLY A 327 -29.93 3.13 -23.62
C GLY A 327 -30.63 4.20 -22.79
N TRP A 328 -29.92 4.82 -21.85
CA TRP A 328 -30.45 5.89 -21.01
C TRP A 328 -30.79 7.16 -21.82
N THR A 329 -29.98 7.58 -22.81
CA THR A 329 -30.30 8.71 -23.67
C THR A 329 -31.61 8.49 -24.45
N ARG A 330 -31.95 7.23 -24.76
CA ARG A 330 -33.19 6.85 -25.44
C ARG A 330 -34.47 6.98 -24.57
N THR A 331 -34.30 7.12 -23.26
CA THR A 331 -35.43 7.31 -22.32
C THR A 331 -35.71 8.80 -22.04
N GLN A 332 -34.83 9.68 -22.48
CA GLN A 332 -35.01 11.15 -22.30
C GLN A 332 -35.80 11.76 -23.44
N TYR A 333 -36.63 12.77 -23.13
CA TYR A 333 -37.43 13.52 -24.06
C TYR A 333 -37.29 15.00 -23.78
N PHE A 334 -37.47 15.84 -24.80
CA PHE A 334 -37.59 17.28 -24.63
C PHE A 334 -38.48 17.87 -25.72
N VAL A 335 -39.11 19.05 -25.44
CA VAL A 335 -39.90 19.80 -26.37
C VAL A 335 -39.07 20.95 -26.90
N GLY A 336 -38.93 21.05 -28.22
CA GLY A 336 -38.09 22.05 -28.85
C GLY A 336 -38.64 22.51 -30.19
N ALA A 337 -37.85 23.30 -30.89
CA ALA A 337 -38.19 23.85 -32.20
C ALA A 337 -37.67 22.93 -33.33
N ASP A 338 -38.55 22.44 -34.19
CA ASP A 338 -38.18 21.90 -35.50
C ASP A 338 -38.60 22.87 -36.60
N ARG A 339 -37.64 23.62 -37.14
CA ARG A 339 -37.85 24.73 -38.05
C ARG A 339 -38.80 25.80 -37.41
N ASP A 340 -40.04 25.90 -37.90
CA ASP A 340 -41.04 26.86 -37.40
C ASP A 340 -42.15 26.24 -36.55
N ARG A 341 -41.98 24.96 -36.13
CA ARG A 341 -43.00 24.21 -35.39
C ARG A 341 -42.47 23.67 -34.10
N VAL A 342 -43.36 23.48 -33.13
CA VAL A 342 -43.10 22.78 -31.90
C VAL A 342 -42.97 21.26 -32.20
N ALA A 343 -41.91 20.61 -31.70
CA ALA A 343 -41.70 19.19 -31.87
C ALA A 343 -41.22 18.54 -30.56
N ILE A 344 -41.57 17.28 -30.38
CA ILE A 344 -41.05 16.43 -29.34
C ILE A 344 -39.84 15.70 -29.88
N PHE A 345 -38.72 15.78 -29.16
CA PHE A 345 -37.48 15.12 -29.47
C PHE A 345 -37.24 13.96 -28.46
N GLN A 346 -36.59 12.90 -28.92
CA GLN A 346 -36.09 11.83 -28.08
C GLN A 346 -34.57 11.89 -28.05
N GLY A 347 -33.97 11.98 -26.86
CA GLY A 347 -32.54 12.15 -26.67
C GLY A 347 -32.22 13.27 -25.71
N LEU A 348 -30.99 13.76 -25.75
CA LEU A 348 -30.52 14.88 -24.92
C LEU A 348 -30.64 16.21 -25.69
N SER A 349 -31.12 17.25 -24.99
CA SER A 349 -31.24 18.61 -25.52
C SER A 349 -29.88 19.25 -25.82
N ASP A 350 -28.85 18.92 -24.97
CA ASP A 350 -27.48 19.39 -25.12
C ASP A 350 -26.66 18.40 -25.94
N GLY A 351 -26.31 18.72 -27.17
CA GLY A 351 -25.48 17.91 -28.05
C GLY A 351 -23.98 18.12 -27.80
N ILE A 352 -23.19 17.09 -27.96
CA ILE A 352 -21.72 17.21 -28.04
C ILE A 352 -21.38 17.77 -29.44
N PRO A 353 -20.46 18.75 -29.57
CA PRO A 353 -20.09 19.29 -30.88
C PRO A 353 -19.70 18.19 -31.86
N GLY A 354 -20.46 18.04 -32.95
CA GLY A 354 -20.25 17.03 -33.98
C GLY A 354 -21.02 15.72 -33.81
N LEU A 355 -21.81 15.55 -32.72
CA LEU A 355 -22.61 14.35 -32.47
C LEU A 355 -24.03 14.73 -32.05
N SER A 356 -25.04 14.50 -32.91
CA SER A 356 -26.44 14.71 -32.52
C SER A 356 -26.93 13.50 -31.73
N LEU A 357 -27.21 13.71 -30.43
CA LEU A 357 -27.70 12.68 -29.49
C LEU A 357 -29.25 12.70 -29.39
N SER A 358 -29.93 13.45 -30.24
CA SER A 358 -31.38 13.57 -30.28
C SER A 358 -31.92 13.31 -31.68
N ARG A 359 -33.17 12.87 -31.76
CA ARG A 359 -33.93 12.71 -33.00
C ARG A 359 -35.34 13.27 -32.81
N VAL A 360 -35.95 13.79 -33.85
CA VAL A 360 -37.36 14.21 -33.87
C VAL A 360 -38.22 12.96 -33.70
N TYR A 361 -39.05 12.95 -32.65
CA TYR A 361 -39.99 11.88 -32.36
C TYR A 361 -41.39 12.17 -32.92
N GLU A 362 -41.91 13.39 -32.69
CA GLU A 362 -43.25 13.79 -33.12
C GLU A 362 -43.28 15.32 -33.42
N VAL A 363 -43.71 15.73 -34.61
CA VAL A 363 -43.86 17.13 -34.97
C VAL A 363 -45.30 17.55 -34.76
N GLN A 364 -45.53 18.65 -34.06
CA GLN A 364 -46.85 19.16 -33.75
C GLN A 364 -47.34 20.17 -34.83
N GLN A 365 -48.63 20.32 -34.94
CA GLN A 365 -49.20 21.32 -35.89
C GLN A 365 -49.18 22.74 -35.35
N LEU A 366 -48.58 22.99 -34.19
CA LEU A 366 -48.47 24.27 -33.52
C LEU A 366 -47.25 25.02 -34.02
N ALA A 367 -47.46 26.17 -34.68
CA ALA A 367 -46.39 27.04 -35.13
C ALA A 367 -45.84 27.89 -33.97
N ILE A 368 -44.51 28.07 -33.91
CA ILE A 368 -43.84 28.81 -32.81
C ILE A 368 -44.32 30.26 -32.76
N ASN A 369 -44.60 30.88 -33.89
CA ASN A 369 -45.10 32.25 -33.96
C ASN A 369 -46.53 32.46 -33.43
N GLN A 370 -47.27 31.37 -33.15
CA GLN A 370 -48.60 31.43 -32.53
C GLN A 370 -48.52 31.40 -30.98
N LEU A 371 -47.33 31.14 -30.43
CA LEU A 371 -47.11 31.17 -28.99
C LEU A 371 -46.84 32.59 -28.48
N PRO A 372 -47.19 32.89 -27.21
CA PRO A 372 -46.72 34.09 -26.52
C PRO A 372 -45.18 34.18 -26.52
N PRO A 373 -44.59 35.38 -26.53
CA PRO A 373 -43.13 35.58 -26.61
C PRO A 373 -42.34 34.80 -25.58
N PHE A 374 -42.85 34.69 -24.38
CA PHE A 374 -42.25 33.92 -23.29
C PHE A 374 -42.10 32.42 -23.64
N TYR A 375 -43.13 31.81 -24.17
CA TYR A 375 -43.10 30.38 -24.55
C TYR A 375 -42.28 30.15 -25.84
N GLN A 376 -42.20 31.13 -26.73
CA GLN A 376 -41.33 31.04 -27.91
C GLN A 376 -39.85 30.89 -27.50
N GLU A 377 -39.41 31.66 -26.51
CA GLU A 377 -38.04 31.55 -25.99
C GLU A 377 -37.78 30.23 -25.28
N GLN A 378 -38.72 29.74 -24.48
CA GLN A 378 -38.59 28.43 -23.81
C GLN A 378 -38.51 27.28 -24.79
N VAL A 379 -39.34 27.24 -25.83
CA VAL A 379 -39.30 26.19 -26.87
C VAL A 379 -37.99 26.26 -27.67
N LYS A 380 -37.45 27.46 -27.93
CA LYS A 380 -36.14 27.62 -28.59
C LYS A 380 -34.98 27.20 -27.70
N ALA A 381 -35.12 27.35 -26.38
CA ALA A 381 -34.13 26.94 -25.40
C ALA A 381 -34.19 25.43 -25.05
N ASN A 382 -35.15 24.70 -25.59
CA ASN A 382 -35.54 23.34 -25.30
C ASN A 382 -36.11 23.15 -23.87
N ILE A 383 -37.22 22.47 -23.76
CA ILE A 383 -37.89 22.16 -22.48
C ILE A 383 -37.67 20.69 -22.18
N ASP A 384 -36.77 20.39 -21.26
CA ASP A 384 -36.49 19.00 -20.84
C ASP A 384 -37.67 18.45 -20.05
N VAL A 385 -38.05 17.19 -20.32
CA VAL A 385 -39.16 16.51 -19.68
C VAL A 385 -38.79 15.08 -19.37
N SER A 386 -39.35 14.54 -18.30
CA SER A 386 -38.98 13.21 -17.75
C SER A 386 -39.57 12.01 -18.50
N SER A 387 -40.58 12.25 -19.36
CA SER A 387 -41.28 11.17 -20.09
C SER A 387 -41.99 11.69 -21.34
N LEU A 388 -42.37 10.78 -22.23
CA LEU A 388 -43.15 11.09 -23.41
C LEU A 388 -44.52 11.69 -23.06
N ASP A 389 -45.14 11.20 -21.99
CA ASP A 389 -46.43 11.70 -21.54
C ASP A 389 -46.32 13.12 -20.98
N SER A 390 -45.21 13.42 -20.26
CA SER A 390 -44.90 14.79 -19.83
C SER A 390 -44.66 15.72 -21.04
N ALA A 391 -43.95 15.25 -22.09
CA ALA A 391 -43.74 16.00 -23.30
C ALA A 391 -45.07 16.36 -24.01
N ARG A 392 -45.99 15.41 -24.09
CA ARG A 392 -47.32 15.65 -24.66
C ARG A 392 -48.17 16.59 -23.82
N ALA A 393 -48.09 16.51 -22.50
CA ALA A 393 -48.74 17.43 -21.57
C ALA A 393 -48.22 18.86 -21.76
N THR A 394 -46.90 19.04 -21.86
CA THR A 394 -46.28 20.35 -22.15
C THR A 394 -46.75 20.91 -23.49
N VAL A 395 -46.80 20.08 -24.54
CA VAL A 395 -47.34 20.53 -25.85
C VAL A 395 -48.81 20.92 -25.77
N ALA A 396 -49.64 20.18 -25.01
CA ALA A 396 -51.02 20.56 -24.79
C ALA A 396 -51.15 21.91 -24.08
N GLU A 397 -50.34 22.17 -23.06
CA GLU A 397 -50.27 23.44 -22.34
C GLU A 397 -49.87 24.62 -23.31
N LEU A 398 -48.82 24.40 -24.12
CA LEU A 398 -48.42 25.36 -25.14
C LEU A 398 -49.55 25.64 -26.17
N SER A 399 -50.30 24.62 -26.58
CA SER A 399 -51.45 24.74 -27.47
C SER A 399 -52.59 25.56 -26.84
N GLU A 400 -52.87 25.36 -25.55
CA GLU A 400 -53.87 26.14 -24.79
C GLU A 400 -53.42 27.59 -24.64
N ALA A 401 -52.12 27.84 -24.39
CA ALA A 401 -51.56 29.18 -24.33
C ALA A 401 -51.71 29.92 -25.69
N ALA A 402 -51.43 29.24 -26.79
CA ALA A 402 -51.61 29.78 -28.14
C ALA A 402 -53.07 30.14 -28.43
N LYS A 403 -54.03 29.31 -28.02
CA LYS A 403 -55.48 29.59 -28.22
C LYS A 403 -55.94 30.79 -27.42
N ARG A 404 -55.40 30.99 -26.20
CA ARG A 404 -55.75 32.18 -25.38
C ARG A 404 -55.24 33.48 -25.97
N CYS A 405 -54.17 33.47 -26.72
CA CYS A 405 -53.57 34.64 -27.35
C CYS A 405 -53.95 34.83 -28.83
N ALA A 406 -54.83 34.01 -29.40
CA ALA A 406 -55.33 34.19 -30.75
C ALA A 406 -56.22 35.48 -30.83
N PRO A 407 -55.99 36.37 -31.77
CA PRO A 407 -56.77 37.64 -31.87
C PRO A 407 -58.24 37.29 -32.10
N THR A 408 -59.10 37.61 -31.11
CA THR A 408 -60.55 37.59 -31.26
C THR A 408 -60.96 38.68 -32.25
N GLN A 409 -61.51 38.33 -33.40
CA GLN A 409 -62.18 39.28 -34.30
C GLN A 409 -63.39 39.89 -33.57
N GLN A 410 -63.24 41.12 -33.00
CA GLN A 410 -64.35 41.91 -32.52
C GLN A 410 -64.68 42.97 -33.47
N THR A 411 -65.93 42.91 -33.92
CA THR A 411 -66.67 43.92 -34.64
C THR A 411 -66.82 45.25 -33.85
N THR A 412 -66.55 46.34 -34.50
CA THR A 412 -66.62 47.76 -34.08
C THR A 412 -67.86 48.18 -33.33
N SER A 413 -67.69 48.91 -32.21
CA SER A 413 -68.52 50.13 -31.91
C SER A 413 -67.84 50.96 -30.81
N ARG A 414 -67.59 52.24 -31.13
CA ARG A 414 -67.12 53.36 -30.29
C ARG A 414 -68.31 54.02 -29.65
N PRO A 415 -68.32 54.74 -28.48
CA PRO A 415 -67.73 56.08 -28.38
C PRO A 415 -67.08 56.45 -27.02
N SER A 416 -66.07 57.27 -27.15
CA SER A 416 -65.78 58.61 -26.58
C SER A 416 -66.09 58.96 -25.12
N ALA A 417 -65.06 59.32 -24.34
CA ALA A 417 -64.79 60.66 -23.76
C ALA A 417 -63.81 60.62 -22.59
N SER A 418 -62.81 61.49 -22.66
CA SER A 418 -61.79 61.91 -21.64
C SER A 418 -62.42 62.87 -20.60
N PRO A 419 -61.68 63.57 -19.65
CA PRO A 419 -60.37 63.34 -19.02
C PRO A 419 -60.32 63.80 -17.51
N GLY A 420 -59.16 63.67 -16.86
CA GLY A 420 -58.71 64.45 -15.69
C GLY A 420 -58.45 63.68 -14.46
N SER A 421 -57.41 63.77 -13.71
CA SER A 421 -56.35 64.73 -13.40
C SER A 421 -55.41 64.15 -12.37
N LYS A 422 -54.13 64.49 -12.51
CA LYS A 422 -53.06 64.34 -11.48
C LYS A 422 -53.29 65.39 -10.37
N PRO A 423 -52.52 65.52 -9.24
CA PRO A 423 -51.20 65.03 -8.94
C PRO A 423 -50.83 64.76 -7.41
N SER A 424 -49.60 64.34 -7.17
CA SER A 424 -48.68 64.81 -6.10
C SER A 424 -48.83 64.18 -4.71
N SER A 425 -47.83 63.71 -3.99
CA SER A 425 -46.51 64.20 -3.64
C SER A 425 -45.82 63.27 -2.59
N THR A 426 -44.51 63.14 -2.68
CA THR A 426 -43.51 62.65 -1.72
C THR A 426 -43.45 63.61 -0.50
N PRO A 427 -42.67 63.35 0.68
CA PRO A 427 -41.56 62.48 0.89
C PRO A 427 -41.34 61.99 2.37
N SER A 428 -40.29 61.12 2.50
CA SER A 428 -39.26 61.14 3.57
C SER A 428 -39.51 60.51 4.95
N SER A 429 -38.74 59.56 5.37
CA SER A 429 -37.53 59.58 6.22
C SER A 429 -37.25 58.24 6.93
N LYS A 430 -35.98 57.87 6.91
CA LYS A 430 -35.29 56.81 7.69
C LYS A 430 -35.16 57.26 9.17
N PRO A 431 -34.62 56.47 10.20
CA PRO A 431 -33.88 55.21 10.15
C PRO A 431 -34.08 54.23 11.33
N GLY A 432 -33.46 53.05 11.25
CA GLY A 432 -32.80 52.38 12.41
C GLY A 432 -33.27 51.03 12.88
N GLY A 433 -32.37 50.01 12.83
CA GLY A 433 -32.35 48.91 13.83
C GLY A 433 -32.44 47.47 13.27
N THR A 434 -31.28 46.83 13.10
CA THR A 434 -31.10 45.34 13.01
C THR A 434 -31.45 44.69 14.38
N PRO A 435 -31.85 43.41 14.53
CA PRO A 435 -31.20 42.22 13.95
C PRO A 435 -32.07 41.00 13.62
N THR A 436 -31.48 40.15 12.77
CA THR A 436 -31.48 38.66 12.72
C THR A 436 -32.76 37.89 13.06
N GLN A 437 -33.36 37.25 12.04
CA GLN A 437 -33.82 35.86 12.08
C GLN A 437 -34.19 35.40 10.64
N LYS A 438 -33.72 34.17 10.34
CA LYS A 438 -33.97 33.45 9.10
C LYS A 438 -35.43 32.97 9.08
N PRO A 439 -36.19 33.14 8.01
CA PRO A 439 -37.34 32.32 7.78
C PRO A 439 -37.28 31.56 6.46
N SER A 440 -37.95 30.41 6.50
CA SER A 440 -38.27 29.47 5.44
C SER A 440 -38.96 30.13 4.25
N ALA A 441 -38.67 29.61 3.06
CA ALA A 441 -39.23 30.07 1.81
C ALA A 441 -40.75 29.87 1.74
N PRO A 442 -41.49 30.83 1.22
CA PRO A 442 -42.87 30.63 0.79
C PRO A 442 -42.93 30.20 -0.68
N ALA A 443 -43.92 29.38 -0.98
CA ALA A 443 -44.29 28.94 -2.31
C ALA A 443 -44.49 30.12 -3.26
N THR A 444 -43.84 30.06 -4.39
CA THR A 444 -43.99 31.06 -5.46
C THR A 444 -45.28 30.74 -6.20
N GLU A 445 -46.27 31.60 -6.01
CA GLU A 445 -47.43 31.75 -6.87
C GLU A 445 -46.95 32.25 -8.23
N GLN A 446 -47.04 31.41 -9.26
CA GLN A 446 -46.64 31.73 -10.62
C GLN A 446 -47.67 32.74 -11.20
N ALA A 447 -47.23 33.95 -11.44
CA ALA A 447 -47.97 34.93 -12.21
C ALA A 447 -48.11 34.40 -13.66
N GLU A 448 -49.35 34.24 -14.15
CA GLU A 448 -49.63 33.86 -15.54
C GLU A 448 -49.07 34.93 -16.51
N PRO A 449 -48.36 34.54 -17.56
CA PRO A 449 -47.82 35.51 -18.51
C PRO A 449 -48.96 36.10 -19.36
N SER A 450 -49.04 37.42 -19.37
CA SER A 450 -49.95 38.20 -20.26
C SER A 450 -49.46 38.08 -21.72
N CYS A 451 -50.41 37.93 -22.66
CA CYS A 451 -50.18 37.91 -24.09
C CYS A 451 -49.56 39.24 -24.64
#